data_3b1d66fd7f731aa3f41b9f6ddbbf7a0f
#
_entry.id   3b1d66fd7f731aa3f41b9f6ddbbf7a0f
#
_cell.length_a   1.000
_cell.length_b   1.000
_cell.length_c   1.000
_cell.angle_alpha   90.00
_cell.angle_beta   90.00
_cell.angle_gamma   90.00
#
_symmetry.space_group_name_H-M   'P 1'
#
loop_
_entity.id
_entity.type
_entity.pdbx_description
1 polymer ?
#
loop_
_entity_poly.entity_id
_entity_poly.type
_entity_poly.pdbx_seq_one_letter_code
_entity_poly.pdbx_strand_id
1 'polypeptide(L)'
;GALALNKGCPDAFAALPTEVLAALDVKHQCGALHLDVTQDAWASVEVRNVDVMPFVEDMASLYAWADLAICRAGALTVSELAVTGTPSLLVPLPQAIDNHQVKNAEVLCEAGGARILPQSSLSDTTLAQFISDIINDAARLGAMSERARAWSKPNATQDVVSVAQEVACG
;
A
#
# COMPACT_ATOMS: atom_id res chain seq x y z
N GLY A 1 13.98 3.62 3.65
CA GLY A 1 12.85 3.93 2.78
C GLY A 1 12.77 3.00 1.58
N ALA A 2 11.65 3.02 0.91
CA ALA A 2 11.40 2.16 -0.24
C ALA A 2 11.89 2.83 -1.55
N LEU A 3 13.19 3.01 -1.70
CA LEU A 3 13.80 3.73 -2.84
C LEU A 3 13.25 3.27 -4.20
N ALA A 4 12.98 1.97 -4.36
CA ALA A 4 12.38 1.45 -5.59
C ALA A 4 10.97 2.01 -5.84
N LEU A 5 10.16 2.20 -4.80
CA LEU A 5 8.84 2.82 -4.90
C LEU A 5 8.96 4.34 -5.11
N ASN A 6 9.92 5.00 -4.43
CA ASN A 6 10.14 6.44 -4.58
C ASN A 6 10.48 6.84 -6.03
N LYS A 7 11.13 5.93 -6.78
CA LYS A 7 11.43 6.10 -8.21
C LYS A 7 10.32 5.55 -9.10
N GLY A 8 9.91 4.33 -8.87
CA GLY A 8 8.97 3.63 -9.75
C GLY A 8 7.54 4.19 -9.74
N CYS A 9 7.09 4.81 -8.63
CA CYS A 9 5.75 5.40 -8.62
C CYS A 9 5.64 6.64 -9.52
N PRO A 10 6.52 7.67 -9.42
CA PRO A 10 6.46 8.80 -10.34
C PRO A 10 6.55 8.38 -11.81
N ASP A 11 7.48 7.47 -12.15
CA ASP A 11 7.67 6.97 -13.52
C ASP A 11 6.39 6.27 -14.05
N ALA A 12 5.77 5.44 -13.22
CA ALA A 12 4.54 4.74 -13.59
C ALA A 12 3.36 5.70 -13.76
N PHE A 13 3.24 6.69 -12.88
CA PHE A 13 2.19 7.69 -12.99
C PHE A 13 2.38 8.56 -14.24
N ALA A 14 3.60 8.93 -14.59
CA ALA A 14 3.89 9.66 -15.83
C ALA A 14 3.45 8.92 -17.10
N ALA A 15 3.31 7.60 -17.04
CA ALA A 15 2.83 6.78 -18.16
C ALA A 15 1.28 6.65 -18.21
N LEU A 16 0.54 7.21 -17.24
CA LEU A 16 -0.93 7.19 -17.23
C LEU A 16 -1.51 8.24 -18.19
N PRO A 17 -2.73 8.00 -18.71
CA PRO A 17 -3.45 9.01 -19.50
C PRO A 17 -3.68 10.31 -18.70
N THR A 18 -3.60 11.46 -19.38
CA THR A 18 -3.74 12.79 -18.75
C THR A 18 -5.07 12.95 -18.02
N GLU A 19 -6.15 12.42 -18.55
CA GLU A 19 -7.48 12.45 -17.93
C GLU A 19 -7.55 11.63 -16.64
N VAL A 20 -6.77 10.57 -16.52
CA VAL A 20 -6.62 9.78 -15.28
C VAL A 20 -5.81 10.58 -14.26
N LEU A 21 -4.68 11.15 -14.67
CA LEU A 21 -3.82 11.97 -13.81
C LEU A 21 -4.57 13.18 -13.22
N ALA A 22 -5.39 13.85 -14.04
CA ALA A 22 -6.19 14.99 -13.62
C ALA A 22 -7.25 14.66 -12.55
N ALA A 23 -7.57 13.39 -12.34
CA ALA A 23 -8.51 12.92 -11.31
C ALA A 23 -7.82 12.41 -10.03
N LEU A 24 -6.49 12.27 -10.03
CA LEU A 24 -5.76 11.66 -8.94
C LEU A 24 -5.20 12.68 -7.94
N ASP A 25 -5.38 12.38 -6.67
CA ASP A 25 -4.64 12.96 -5.56
C ASP A 25 -3.66 11.93 -5.01
N VAL A 26 -2.40 12.30 -4.87
CA VAL A 26 -1.33 11.42 -4.42
C VAL A 26 -0.73 11.92 -3.12
N LYS A 27 -0.57 11.02 -2.15
CA LYS A 27 0.24 11.24 -0.95
C LYS A 27 1.38 10.23 -0.94
N HIS A 28 2.62 10.72 -0.97
CA HIS A 28 3.81 9.89 -1.08
C HIS A 28 4.73 10.07 0.12
N GLN A 29 4.79 9.07 1.00
CA GLN A 29 5.78 9.04 2.08
C GLN A 29 7.09 8.43 1.57
N CYS A 30 8.14 9.23 1.47
CA CYS A 30 9.40 8.83 0.85
C CYS A 30 10.56 8.55 1.83
N GLY A 31 10.44 8.98 3.09
CA GLY A 31 11.53 9.00 4.06
C GLY A 31 12.39 10.26 3.94
N ALA A 32 12.90 10.76 5.07
CA ALA A 32 13.59 12.06 5.14
C ALA A 32 14.79 12.18 4.19
N LEU A 33 15.53 11.08 4.00
CA LEU A 33 16.72 11.08 3.14
C LEU A 33 16.42 11.17 1.64
N HIS A 34 15.16 11.03 1.24
CA HIS A 34 14.76 10.97 -0.18
C HIS A 34 13.75 12.05 -0.56
N LEU A 35 13.51 13.02 0.32
CA LEU A 35 12.46 14.03 0.13
C LEU A 35 12.68 14.81 -1.16
N ASP A 36 13.82 15.47 -1.30
CA ASP A 36 14.12 16.36 -2.45
C ASP A 36 14.07 15.59 -3.78
N VAL A 37 14.75 14.43 -3.83
CA VAL A 37 14.78 13.60 -5.05
C VAL A 37 13.37 13.09 -5.43
N THR A 38 12.53 12.80 -4.45
CA THR A 38 11.16 12.32 -4.72
C THR A 38 10.25 13.47 -5.14
N GLN A 39 10.41 14.65 -4.55
CA GLN A 39 9.70 15.86 -4.98
C GLN A 39 10.05 16.23 -6.42
N ASP A 40 11.34 16.21 -6.77
CA ASP A 40 11.82 16.47 -8.13
C ASP A 40 11.24 15.46 -9.14
N ALA A 41 11.16 14.18 -8.76
CA ALA A 41 10.58 13.15 -9.61
C ALA A 41 9.07 13.39 -9.87
N TRP A 42 8.32 13.82 -8.86
CA TRP A 42 6.90 14.15 -9.00
C TRP A 42 6.65 15.48 -9.73
N ALA A 43 7.60 16.42 -9.73
CA ALA A 43 7.44 17.72 -10.37
C ALA A 43 7.20 17.63 -11.89
N SER A 44 7.58 16.52 -12.52
CA SER A 44 7.36 16.24 -13.95
C SER A 44 6.05 15.49 -14.25
N VAL A 45 5.26 15.13 -13.23
CA VAL A 45 4.03 14.33 -13.38
C VAL A 45 2.80 15.22 -13.16
N GLU A 46 1.95 15.32 -14.17
CA GLU A 46 0.78 16.21 -14.16
C GLU A 46 -0.43 15.61 -13.42
N VAL A 47 -0.25 15.17 -12.18
CA VAL A 47 -1.37 14.76 -11.30
C VAL A 47 -2.12 15.99 -10.78
N ARG A 48 -3.41 15.83 -10.42
CA ARG A 48 -4.22 16.91 -9.85
C ARG A 48 -3.58 17.52 -8.61
N ASN A 49 -3.18 16.68 -7.66
CA ASN A 49 -2.43 17.09 -6.48
C ASN A 49 -1.41 16.00 -6.10
N VAL A 50 -0.23 16.42 -5.67
CA VAL A 50 0.75 15.52 -5.06
C VAL A 50 1.31 16.16 -3.78
N ASP A 51 1.30 15.37 -2.71
CA ASP A 51 1.89 15.73 -1.42
C ASP A 51 2.99 14.71 -1.09
N VAL A 52 4.24 15.15 -1.19
CA VAL A 52 5.42 14.33 -0.89
C VAL A 52 5.94 14.66 0.49
N MET A 53 5.94 13.70 1.38
CA MET A 53 6.27 13.91 2.79
C MET A 53 7.34 12.94 3.29
N PRO A 54 8.23 13.40 4.19
CA PRO A 54 9.30 12.55 4.72
C PRO A 54 8.76 11.46 5.66
N PHE A 55 7.71 11.78 6.41
CA PHE A 55 7.11 10.90 7.41
C PHE A 55 5.64 11.26 7.62
N VAL A 56 4.82 10.29 8.01
CA VAL A 56 3.41 10.44 8.34
C VAL A 56 3.20 9.99 9.78
N GLU A 57 2.72 10.90 10.63
CA GLU A 57 2.45 10.60 12.04
C GLU A 57 1.18 9.77 12.22
N ASP A 58 0.13 10.11 11.49
CA ASP A 58 -1.16 9.42 11.53
C ASP A 58 -1.37 8.56 10.27
N MET A 59 -0.78 7.37 10.30
CA MET A 59 -0.94 6.38 9.22
C MET A 59 -2.37 5.86 9.10
N ALA A 60 -3.12 5.79 10.20
CA ALA A 60 -4.50 5.31 10.17
C ALA A 60 -5.39 6.25 9.34
N SER A 61 -5.27 7.56 9.58
CA SER A 61 -5.98 8.56 8.77
C SER A 61 -5.54 8.57 7.31
N LEU A 62 -4.24 8.33 7.04
CA LEU A 62 -3.74 8.23 5.67
C LEU A 62 -4.33 7.03 4.95
N TYR A 63 -4.36 5.85 5.57
CA TYR A 63 -4.98 4.67 4.97
C TYR A 63 -6.49 4.83 4.79
N ALA A 64 -7.18 5.45 5.75
CA ALA A 64 -8.63 5.71 5.63
C ALA A 64 -8.97 6.71 4.52
N TRP A 65 -8.04 7.62 4.18
CA TRP A 65 -8.19 8.55 3.07
C TRP A 65 -7.96 7.88 1.71
N ALA A 66 -7.11 6.87 1.63
CA ALA A 66 -6.66 6.30 0.37
C ALA A 66 -7.68 5.31 -0.23
N ASP A 67 -8.03 5.49 -1.49
CA ASP A 67 -8.77 4.49 -2.27
C ASP A 67 -7.89 3.30 -2.67
N LEU A 68 -6.58 3.52 -2.80
CA LEU A 68 -5.56 2.51 -3.10
C LEU A 68 -4.24 2.85 -2.44
N ALA A 69 -3.64 1.90 -1.74
CA ALA A 69 -2.29 2.01 -1.21
C ALA A 69 -1.28 1.21 -2.04
N ILE A 70 -0.13 1.80 -2.35
CA ILE A 70 1.01 1.12 -2.99
C ILE A 70 2.17 1.14 -2.00
N CYS A 71 2.54 -0.01 -1.46
CA CYS A 71 3.50 -0.03 -0.35
C CYS A 71 4.25 -1.37 -0.21
N ARG A 72 5.20 -1.43 0.72
CA ARG A 72 5.84 -2.67 1.17
C ARG A 72 4.88 -3.53 2.00
N ALA A 73 5.18 -4.83 2.11
CA ALA A 73 4.37 -5.80 2.84
C ALA A 73 4.95 -6.13 4.22
N GLY A 74 5.23 -5.11 5.02
CA GLY A 74 5.56 -5.31 6.44
C GLY A 74 4.35 -5.87 7.20
N ALA A 75 4.56 -6.68 8.24
CA ALA A 75 3.47 -7.31 8.99
C ALA A 75 2.48 -6.29 9.57
N LEU A 76 2.99 -5.21 10.17
CA LEU A 76 2.15 -4.12 10.69
C LEU A 76 1.39 -3.43 9.57
N THR A 77 2.05 -3.10 8.46
CA THR A 77 1.42 -2.47 7.29
C THR A 77 0.25 -3.30 6.76
N VAL A 78 0.44 -4.62 6.59
CA VAL A 78 -0.62 -5.52 6.12
C VAL A 78 -1.80 -5.56 7.10
N SER A 79 -1.52 -5.57 8.41
CA SER A 79 -2.57 -5.53 9.44
C SER A 79 -3.32 -4.19 9.45
N GLU A 80 -2.61 -3.08 9.31
CA GLU A 80 -3.21 -1.72 9.25
C GLU A 80 -4.11 -1.55 8.02
N LEU A 81 -3.63 -1.98 6.84
CA LEU A 81 -4.41 -1.99 5.61
C LEU A 81 -5.68 -2.83 5.73
N ALA A 82 -5.59 -3.98 6.38
CA ALA A 82 -6.74 -4.84 6.62
C ALA A 82 -7.77 -4.18 7.54
N VAL A 83 -7.33 -3.63 8.67
CA VAL A 83 -8.22 -2.97 9.65
C VAL A 83 -8.91 -1.74 9.05
N THR A 84 -8.19 -0.92 8.30
CA THR A 84 -8.76 0.25 7.61
C THR A 84 -9.58 -0.13 6.38
N GLY A 85 -9.41 -1.36 5.87
CA GLY A 85 -10.06 -1.83 4.64
C GLY A 85 -9.51 -1.12 3.40
N THR A 86 -8.23 -0.78 3.41
CA THR A 86 -7.62 -0.07 2.28
C THR A 86 -7.15 -1.06 1.21
N PRO A 87 -7.73 -1.03 0.00
CA PRO A 87 -7.26 -1.82 -1.13
C PRO A 87 -5.77 -1.58 -1.38
N SER A 88 -4.99 -2.60 -1.67
CA SER A 88 -3.55 -2.38 -1.77
C SER A 88 -2.86 -3.15 -2.88
N LEU A 89 -1.83 -2.52 -3.44
CA LEU A 89 -0.79 -3.15 -4.25
C LEU A 89 0.46 -3.29 -3.40
N LEU A 90 0.74 -4.51 -3.01
CA LEU A 90 1.88 -4.85 -2.17
C LEU A 90 3.10 -5.17 -3.02
N VAL A 91 4.20 -4.48 -2.75
CA VAL A 91 5.49 -4.68 -3.41
C VAL A 91 6.48 -5.20 -2.37
N PRO A 92 6.55 -6.52 -2.14
CA PRO A 92 7.45 -7.10 -1.14
C PRO A 92 8.91 -6.74 -1.41
N LEU A 93 9.68 -6.55 -0.33
CA LEU A 93 11.11 -6.31 -0.43
C LEU A 93 11.80 -7.60 -0.90
N PRO A 94 12.56 -7.56 -2.03
CA PRO A 94 13.38 -8.69 -2.43
C PRO A 94 14.42 -8.99 -1.35
N GLN A 95 14.74 -10.27 -1.15
CA GLN A 95 15.77 -10.72 -0.20
C GLN A 95 15.45 -10.39 1.28
N ALA A 96 14.19 -10.12 1.62
CA ALA A 96 13.80 -10.12 3.03
C ALA A 96 14.10 -11.51 3.63
N ILE A 97 14.69 -11.53 4.83
CA ILE A 97 15.02 -12.78 5.55
C ILE A 97 13.78 -13.68 5.50
N ASP A 98 13.95 -14.94 5.08
CA ASP A 98 12.88 -15.96 4.98
C ASP A 98 11.66 -15.55 4.12
N ASN A 99 11.81 -14.59 3.21
CA ASN A 99 10.72 -14.08 2.37
C ASN A 99 9.48 -13.62 3.16
N HIS A 100 9.66 -13.17 4.41
CA HIS A 100 8.54 -12.82 5.29
C HIS A 100 7.59 -11.78 4.68
N GLN A 101 8.09 -10.81 3.90
CA GLN A 101 7.21 -9.83 3.26
C GLN A 101 6.35 -10.45 2.15
N VAL A 102 6.87 -11.44 1.43
CA VAL A 102 6.07 -12.18 0.44
C VAL A 102 4.93 -12.92 1.15
N LYS A 103 5.23 -13.65 2.21
CA LYS A 103 4.22 -14.37 3.00
C LYS A 103 3.17 -13.43 3.59
N ASN A 104 3.57 -12.29 4.12
CA ASN A 104 2.62 -11.29 4.62
C ASN A 104 1.71 -10.76 3.51
N ALA A 105 2.26 -10.52 2.31
CA ALA A 105 1.48 -10.06 1.17
C ALA A 105 0.50 -11.13 0.67
N GLU A 106 0.94 -12.39 0.61
CA GLU A 106 0.13 -13.53 0.16
C GLU A 106 -1.16 -13.65 0.97
N VAL A 107 -1.10 -13.51 2.29
CA VAL A 107 -2.27 -13.66 3.18
C VAL A 107 -3.39 -12.67 2.83
N LEU A 108 -3.05 -11.38 2.64
CA LEU A 108 -4.05 -10.37 2.29
C LEU A 108 -4.48 -10.49 0.82
N CYS A 109 -3.59 -10.97 -0.04
CA CYS A 109 -3.90 -11.24 -1.46
C CYS A 109 -4.87 -12.41 -1.60
N GLU A 110 -4.66 -13.51 -0.87
CA GLU A 110 -5.56 -14.68 -0.83
C GLU A 110 -6.94 -14.30 -0.29
N ALA A 111 -7.00 -13.42 0.71
CA ALA A 111 -8.24 -12.84 1.18
C ALA A 111 -8.94 -11.96 0.13
N GLY A 112 -8.22 -11.53 -0.91
CA GLY A 112 -8.71 -10.68 -1.99
C GLY A 112 -8.72 -9.19 -1.66
N GLY A 113 -8.06 -8.76 -0.57
CA GLY A 113 -7.91 -7.37 -0.16
C GLY A 113 -6.73 -6.66 -0.80
N ALA A 114 -5.79 -7.41 -1.40
CA ALA A 114 -4.59 -6.89 -2.02
C ALA A 114 -4.24 -7.57 -3.34
N ARG A 115 -3.29 -6.98 -4.06
CA ARG A 115 -2.56 -7.59 -5.17
C ARG A 115 -1.06 -7.52 -4.87
N ILE A 116 -0.31 -8.47 -5.39
CA ILE A 116 1.15 -8.50 -5.25
C ILE A 116 1.78 -8.13 -6.58
N LEU A 117 2.76 -7.22 -6.53
CA LEU A 117 3.66 -6.90 -7.63
C LEU A 117 5.10 -7.17 -7.17
N PRO A 118 5.80 -8.16 -7.75
CA PRO A 118 7.21 -8.35 -7.46
C PRO A 118 8.03 -7.10 -7.82
N GLN A 119 9.01 -6.74 -7.00
CA GLN A 119 9.83 -5.53 -7.26
C GLN A 119 10.53 -5.60 -8.63
N SER A 120 10.90 -6.79 -9.11
CA SER A 120 11.47 -6.99 -10.44
C SER A 120 10.52 -6.62 -11.58
N SER A 121 9.22 -6.59 -11.31
CA SER A 121 8.17 -6.20 -12.24
C SER A 121 7.68 -4.76 -12.02
N LEU A 122 8.36 -4.01 -11.15
CA LEU A 122 8.09 -2.60 -10.88
C LEU A 122 8.69 -1.75 -12.01
N SER A 123 8.11 -1.88 -13.19
CA SER A 123 8.41 -1.02 -14.32
C SER A 123 7.28 0.00 -14.47
N ASP A 124 7.58 1.12 -15.11
CA ASP A 124 6.61 2.14 -15.46
C ASP A 124 5.34 1.58 -16.11
N THR A 125 5.50 0.71 -17.11
CA THR A 125 4.37 0.11 -17.84
C THR A 125 3.55 -0.88 -17.01
N THR A 126 4.18 -1.73 -16.20
CA THR A 126 3.46 -2.74 -15.40
C THR A 126 2.66 -2.10 -14.27
N LEU A 127 3.27 -1.16 -13.56
CA LEU A 127 2.59 -0.46 -12.48
C LEU A 127 1.51 0.47 -13.03
N ALA A 128 1.77 1.20 -14.12
CA ALA A 128 0.79 2.06 -14.79
C ALA A 128 -0.43 1.26 -15.25
N GLN A 129 -0.23 0.11 -15.88
CA GLN A 129 -1.33 -0.76 -16.32
C GLN A 129 -2.17 -1.21 -15.12
N PHE A 130 -1.53 -1.65 -14.02
CA PHE A 130 -2.24 -2.04 -12.81
C PHE A 130 -3.07 -0.90 -12.24
N ILE A 131 -2.50 0.31 -12.15
CA ILE A 131 -3.18 1.50 -11.63
C ILE A 131 -4.39 1.82 -12.53
N SER A 132 -4.19 1.84 -13.85
CA SER A 132 -5.27 2.10 -14.81
C SER A 132 -6.42 1.10 -14.70
N ASP A 133 -6.09 -0.18 -14.58
CA ASP A 133 -7.10 -1.26 -14.50
C ASP A 133 -7.94 -1.18 -13.22
N ILE A 134 -7.34 -0.72 -12.11
CA ILE A 134 -8.03 -0.73 -10.82
C ILE A 134 -8.79 0.58 -10.55
N ILE A 135 -8.26 1.72 -10.97
CA ILE A 135 -8.89 3.03 -10.76
C ILE A 135 -10.21 3.13 -11.54
N ASN A 136 -10.27 2.51 -12.70
CA ASN A 136 -11.47 2.53 -13.54
C ASN A 136 -12.54 1.51 -13.10
N ASP A 137 -12.29 0.75 -12.02
CA ASP A 137 -13.21 -0.28 -11.50
C ASP A 137 -13.53 -0.04 -10.02
N ALA A 138 -14.39 0.92 -9.74
CA ALA A 138 -14.83 1.26 -8.38
C ALA A 138 -15.48 0.06 -7.66
N ALA A 139 -16.18 -0.81 -8.38
CA ALA A 139 -16.77 -2.01 -7.80
C ALA A 139 -15.70 -2.98 -7.31
N ARG A 140 -14.61 -3.10 -8.04
CA ARG A 140 -13.45 -3.91 -7.65
C ARG A 140 -12.75 -3.33 -6.43
N LEU A 141 -12.52 -2.02 -6.36
CA LEU A 141 -11.96 -1.36 -5.19
C LEU A 141 -12.85 -1.60 -3.95
N GLY A 142 -14.16 -1.42 -4.09
CA GLY A 142 -15.12 -1.71 -3.02
C GLY A 142 -15.05 -3.15 -2.53
N ALA A 143 -15.03 -4.12 -3.44
CA ALA A 143 -14.91 -5.53 -3.09
C ALA A 143 -13.56 -5.88 -2.42
N MET A 144 -12.47 -5.25 -2.83
CA MET A 144 -11.16 -5.40 -2.16
C MET A 144 -11.20 -4.83 -0.74
N SER A 145 -11.82 -3.66 -0.55
CA SER A 145 -11.98 -3.03 0.76
C SER A 145 -12.76 -3.93 1.74
N GLU A 146 -13.92 -4.45 1.31
CA GLU A 146 -14.73 -5.35 2.13
C GLU A 146 -13.97 -6.62 2.53
N ARG A 147 -13.24 -7.22 1.59
CA ARG A 147 -12.47 -8.44 1.83
C ARG A 147 -11.27 -8.19 2.76
N ALA A 148 -10.59 -7.04 2.63
CA ALA A 148 -9.53 -6.66 3.55
C ALA A 148 -10.06 -6.56 4.99
N ARG A 149 -11.18 -5.85 5.18
CA ARG A 149 -11.83 -5.73 6.50
C ARG A 149 -12.30 -7.07 7.06
N ALA A 150 -12.87 -7.92 6.24
CA ALA A 150 -13.34 -9.25 6.67
C ALA A 150 -12.18 -10.15 7.14
N TRP A 151 -10.99 -9.98 6.57
CA TRP A 151 -9.77 -10.69 7.01
C TRP A 151 -9.15 -10.09 8.27
N SER A 152 -9.40 -8.82 8.58
CA SER A 152 -8.79 -8.12 9.71
C SER A 152 -9.12 -8.78 11.05
N LYS A 153 -8.22 -8.60 12.01
CA LYS A 153 -8.38 -9.08 13.39
C LYS A 153 -8.26 -7.90 14.37
N PRO A 154 -9.27 -7.03 14.44
CA PRO A 154 -9.21 -5.81 15.23
C PRO A 154 -9.01 -6.07 16.74
N ASN A 155 -9.42 -7.24 17.23
CA ASN A 155 -9.34 -7.63 18.62
C ASN A 155 -8.15 -8.55 18.95
N ALA A 156 -7.18 -8.72 18.02
CA ALA A 156 -6.09 -9.68 18.20
C ALA A 156 -5.32 -9.50 19.51
N THR A 157 -5.08 -8.27 19.96
CA THR A 157 -4.42 -8.00 21.25
C THR A 157 -5.25 -8.50 22.43
N GLN A 158 -6.56 -8.27 22.40
CA GLN A 158 -7.47 -8.73 23.45
C GLN A 158 -7.55 -10.25 23.50
N ASP A 159 -7.59 -10.89 22.34
CA ASP A 159 -7.63 -12.35 22.23
C ASP A 159 -6.37 -12.99 22.82
N VAL A 160 -5.18 -12.42 22.53
CA VAL A 160 -3.92 -12.87 23.11
C VAL A 160 -3.89 -12.69 24.63
N VAL A 161 -4.35 -11.54 25.14
CA VAL A 161 -4.43 -11.28 26.58
C VAL A 161 -5.37 -12.29 27.26
N SER A 162 -6.52 -12.57 26.66
CA SER A 162 -7.48 -13.56 27.20
C SER A 162 -6.87 -14.95 27.29
N VAL A 163 -6.21 -15.42 26.24
CA VAL A 163 -5.51 -16.72 26.25
C VAL A 163 -4.39 -16.76 27.29
N ALA A 164 -3.59 -15.68 27.40
CA ALA A 164 -2.51 -15.61 28.39
C ALA A 164 -3.06 -15.68 29.83
N GLN A 165 -4.19 -15.03 30.11
CA GLN A 165 -4.85 -15.09 31.42
C GLN A 165 -5.41 -16.49 31.72
N GLU A 166 -6.02 -17.16 30.75
CA GLU A 166 -6.50 -18.55 30.91
C GLU A 166 -5.34 -19.49 31.28
N VAL A 167 -4.19 -19.38 30.58
CA VAL A 167 -3.03 -20.22 30.86
C VAL A 167 -2.39 -19.92 32.21
N ALA A 168 -2.42 -18.65 32.65
CA ALA A 168 -1.82 -18.22 33.92
C ALA A 168 -2.68 -18.57 35.14
N CYS A 169 -4.00 -18.75 34.97
CA CYS A 169 -4.95 -19.03 36.07
C CYS A 169 -5.37 -20.51 36.16
N GLY A 170 -4.98 -21.38 35.22
CA GLY A 170 -5.20 -22.81 35.21
C GLY A 170 -4.03 -23.56 35.80
#